data_35d7b9828b44d16f72506886b53ff58c
#
_entry.id   35d7b9828b44d16f72506886b53ff58c
#
_cell.length_a   1.000
_cell.length_b   1.000
_cell.length_c   1.000
_cell.angle_alpha   90.00
_cell.angle_beta   90.00
_cell.angle_gamma   90.00
#
_symmetry.space_group_name_H-M   'P 1'
#
loop_
_entity.id
_entity.type
_entity.pdbx_description
1 polymer ?
#
loop_
_entity_poly.entity_id
_entity_poly.type
_entity_poly.pdbx_seq_one_letter_code
_entity_poly.pdbx_strand_id
1 'polypeptide(L)'
;PIAFNYNQTLVKVPSLDGLGKMSKSENQMATLYLADSDNMIRKKVMKAKTDSGPADKNTPKPDYIENIFLLMNLVCTADTIQKFEEDYNNCTIRYGDLKKQLAEDMVNFIAPIRNKVEAILNDEEGLKQIMQKGAEKANKSANETMKLVREAMGLNYF
;
A
#
# COMPACT_ATOMS: atom_id res chain seq x y z
N PRO A 1 25.11 4.67 -3.08
CA PRO A 1 24.46 3.35 -2.99
C PRO A 1 22.99 3.55 -2.64
N ILE A 2 22.10 2.91 -3.39
CA ILE A 2 20.69 2.89 -3.06
C ILE A 2 20.54 1.94 -1.87
N ALA A 3 20.05 2.44 -0.73
CA ALA A 3 19.73 1.58 0.40
C ALA A 3 18.44 0.81 0.06
N PHE A 4 18.54 -0.51 -0.02
CA PHE A 4 17.38 -1.38 -0.18
C PHE A 4 16.86 -1.77 1.20
N ASN A 5 15.57 -1.55 1.43
CA ASN A 5 14.88 -2.05 2.60
C ASN A 5 14.14 -3.32 2.20
N TYR A 6 14.65 -4.47 2.63
CA TYR A 6 14.01 -5.76 2.36
C TYR A 6 12.98 -6.05 3.45
N ASN A 7 11.71 -5.98 3.09
CA ASN A 7 10.64 -6.44 3.97
C ASN A 7 10.43 -7.96 3.72
N GLN A 8 10.71 -8.78 4.73
CA GLN A 8 10.70 -10.24 4.60
C GLN A 8 9.28 -10.85 4.62
N THR A 9 8.25 -10.11 5.00
CA THR A 9 6.95 -10.69 5.35
C THR A 9 5.82 -10.49 4.35
N LEU A 10 5.83 -9.45 3.51
CA LEU A 10 4.78 -9.26 2.50
C LEU A 10 5.32 -8.64 1.22
N VAL A 11 5.32 -9.42 0.15
CA VAL A 11 5.79 -8.98 -1.18
C VAL A 11 4.67 -8.35 -2.01
N LYS A 12 3.40 -8.72 -1.75
CA LYS A 12 2.24 -8.27 -2.53
C LYS A 12 1.07 -7.93 -1.62
N VAL A 13 0.49 -6.74 -1.78
CA VAL A 13 -0.75 -6.33 -1.11
C VAL A 13 -1.93 -6.85 -1.93
N PRO A 14 -2.81 -7.70 -1.35
CA PRO A 14 -3.93 -8.27 -2.08
C PRO A 14 -5.00 -7.24 -2.39
N SER A 15 -5.69 -7.43 -3.52
CA SER A 15 -6.82 -6.61 -3.94
C SER A 15 -8.07 -6.90 -3.11
N LEU A 16 -8.93 -5.88 -2.90
CA LEU A 16 -10.17 -5.99 -2.13
C LEU A 16 -11.24 -6.87 -2.82
N ASP A 17 -11.15 -7.10 -4.12
CA ASP A 17 -12.05 -8.00 -4.87
C ASP A 17 -11.61 -9.47 -4.85
N GLY A 18 -10.47 -9.77 -4.22
CA GLY A 18 -9.91 -11.11 -4.16
C GLY A 18 -9.22 -11.57 -5.45
N LEU A 19 -9.01 -10.68 -6.41
CA LEU A 19 -8.41 -10.98 -7.71
C LEU A 19 -6.95 -10.48 -7.77
N GLY A 20 -6.02 -11.24 -7.23
CA GLY A 20 -4.59 -10.94 -7.31
C GLY A 20 -4.13 -9.80 -6.38
N LYS A 21 -3.23 -8.94 -6.86
CA LYS A 21 -2.65 -7.83 -6.08
C LYS A 21 -3.33 -6.51 -6.41
N MET A 22 -3.25 -5.53 -5.48
CA MET A 22 -3.63 -4.14 -5.79
C MET A 22 -2.78 -3.58 -6.94
N SER A 23 -3.43 -2.97 -7.92
CA SER A 23 -2.79 -2.40 -9.11
C SER A 23 -3.48 -1.10 -9.53
N LYS A 24 -2.69 -0.10 -9.97
CA LYS A 24 -3.23 1.18 -10.43
C LYS A 24 -3.98 1.06 -11.76
N SER A 25 -3.65 0.05 -12.57
CA SER A 25 -4.24 -0.20 -13.90
C SER A 25 -5.47 -1.10 -13.88
N GLU A 26 -5.81 -1.66 -12.73
CA GLU A 26 -6.95 -2.55 -12.57
C GLU A 26 -8.12 -1.85 -11.88
N ASN A 27 -8.98 -2.60 -11.19
CA ASN A 27 -10.18 -2.07 -10.53
C ASN A 27 -9.84 -1.04 -9.45
N GLN A 28 -10.11 0.24 -9.75
CA GLN A 28 -9.86 1.34 -8.82
C GLN A 28 -10.63 1.22 -7.49
N MET A 29 -11.80 0.56 -7.51
CA MET A 29 -12.59 0.35 -6.29
C MET A 29 -12.06 -0.79 -5.42
N ALA A 30 -11.23 -1.65 -5.98
CA ALA A 30 -10.56 -2.74 -5.28
C ALA A 30 -9.13 -2.40 -4.83
N THR A 31 -8.67 -1.19 -5.16
CA THR A 31 -7.32 -0.69 -4.82
C THR A 31 -7.41 0.50 -3.87
N LEU A 32 -6.70 0.44 -2.74
CA LEU A 32 -6.56 1.55 -1.80
C LEU A 32 -5.37 2.42 -2.21
N TYR A 33 -5.61 3.71 -2.39
CA TYR A 33 -4.56 4.69 -2.67
C TYR A 33 -4.21 5.46 -1.39
N LEU A 34 -2.95 5.83 -1.24
CA LEU A 34 -2.51 6.69 -0.13
C LEU A 34 -3.15 8.09 -0.18
N ALA A 35 -3.64 8.50 -1.36
CA ALA A 35 -4.36 9.76 -1.56
C ALA A 35 -5.89 9.64 -1.39
N ASP A 36 -6.43 8.45 -1.13
CA ASP A 36 -7.86 8.28 -0.91
C ASP A 36 -8.29 9.04 0.37
N SER A 37 -9.44 9.72 0.30
CA SER A 37 -10.06 10.30 1.50
C SER A 37 -10.55 9.20 2.45
N ASP A 38 -10.72 9.54 3.74
CA ASP A 38 -11.22 8.60 4.74
C ASP A 38 -12.52 7.92 4.31
N ASN A 39 -13.45 8.70 3.77
CA ASN A 39 -14.73 8.18 3.27
C ASN A 39 -14.54 7.24 2.07
N MET A 40 -13.57 7.51 1.20
CA MET A 40 -13.27 6.64 0.07
C MET A 40 -12.66 5.32 0.54
N ILE A 41 -11.75 5.36 1.51
CA ILE A 41 -11.17 4.15 2.12
C ILE A 41 -12.29 3.29 2.74
N ARG A 42 -13.14 3.87 3.59
CA ARG A 42 -14.28 3.16 4.18
C ARG A 42 -15.18 2.54 3.11
N LYS A 43 -15.54 3.30 2.08
CA LYS A 43 -16.39 2.83 0.98
C LYS A 43 -15.76 1.65 0.22
N LYS A 44 -14.47 1.70 -0.06
CA LYS A 44 -13.74 0.64 -0.75
C LYS A 44 -13.65 -0.62 0.11
N VAL A 45 -13.24 -0.50 1.37
CA VAL A 45 -13.13 -1.63 2.29
C VAL A 45 -14.49 -2.31 2.53
N MET A 46 -15.57 -1.54 2.69
CA MET A 46 -16.92 -2.10 2.84
C MET A 46 -17.38 -2.88 1.62
N LYS A 47 -16.84 -2.61 0.43
CA LYS A 47 -17.12 -3.34 -0.82
C LYS A 47 -16.22 -4.56 -1.04
N ALA A 48 -15.25 -4.83 -0.15
CA ALA A 48 -14.41 -6.01 -0.24
C ALA A 48 -15.26 -7.28 -0.36
N LYS A 49 -14.80 -8.22 -1.18
CA LYS A 49 -15.53 -9.48 -1.43
C LYS A 49 -15.56 -10.34 -0.17
N THR A 50 -16.74 -10.79 0.21
CA THR A 50 -17.00 -11.74 1.31
C THR A 50 -18.15 -12.65 0.94
N ASP A 51 -18.29 -13.77 1.65
CA ASP A 51 -19.40 -14.71 1.58
C ASP A 51 -20.36 -14.54 2.76
N SER A 52 -21.13 -15.59 3.05
CA SER A 52 -22.07 -15.65 4.20
C SER A 52 -21.42 -16.12 5.51
N GLY A 53 -20.13 -16.47 5.48
CA GLY A 53 -19.40 -17.02 6.63
C GLY A 53 -19.20 -18.54 6.54
N PRO A 54 -18.32 -19.10 7.39
CA PRO A 54 -18.05 -20.52 7.42
C PRO A 54 -19.26 -21.32 7.94
N ALA A 55 -19.55 -22.44 7.32
CA ALA A 55 -20.63 -23.35 7.75
C ALA A 55 -20.18 -24.24 8.92
N ASP A 56 -18.92 -24.65 8.92
CA ASP A 56 -18.33 -25.54 9.92
C ASP A 56 -17.16 -24.87 10.64
N LYS A 57 -16.92 -25.27 11.89
CA LYS A 57 -15.80 -24.77 12.69
C LYS A 57 -14.46 -25.14 12.06
N ASN A 58 -13.53 -24.21 12.14
CA ASN A 58 -12.16 -24.36 11.61
C ASN A 58 -12.10 -24.69 10.10
N THR A 59 -13.12 -24.27 9.34
CA THR A 59 -13.08 -24.35 7.88
C THR A 59 -11.96 -23.49 7.32
N PRO A 60 -11.14 -23.94 6.37
CA PRO A 60 -10.14 -23.11 5.71
C PRO A 60 -10.79 -21.88 5.06
N LYS A 61 -10.13 -20.71 5.23
CA LYS A 61 -10.60 -19.48 4.61
C LYS A 61 -10.44 -19.55 3.09
N PRO A 62 -11.46 -19.15 2.31
CA PRO A 62 -11.28 -18.90 0.88
C PRO A 62 -10.27 -17.76 0.65
N ASP A 63 -9.58 -17.77 -0.51
CA ASP A 63 -8.53 -16.80 -0.85
C ASP A 63 -8.95 -15.33 -0.65
N TYR A 64 -10.20 -14.98 -1.02
CA TYR A 64 -10.70 -13.60 -0.85
C TYR A 64 -10.93 -13.22 0.61
N ILE A 65 -11.19 -14.17 1.51
CA ILE A 65 -11.25 -13.94 2.96
C ILE A 65 -9.83 -13.87 3.53
N GLU A 66 -8.95 -14.78 3.14
CA GLU A 66 -7.53 -14.76 3.52
C GLU A 66 -6.90 -13.41 3.18
N ASN A 67 -7.20 -12.85 2.00
CA ASN A 67 -6.74 -11.54 1.58
C ASN A 67 -7.17 -10.41 2.52
N ILE A 68 -8.38 -10.48 3.11
CA ILE A 68 -8.82 -9.50 4.11
C ILE A 68 -8.00 -9.63 5.39
N PHE A 69 -7.75 -10.85 5.87
CA PHE A 69 -6.89 -11.07 7.04
C PHE A 69 -5.45 -10.66 6.78
N LEU A 70 -4.91 -10.86 5.56
CA LEU A 70 -3.60 -10.34 5.18
C LEU A 70 -3.55 -8.80 5.25
N LEU A 71 -4.61 -8.10 4.82
CA LEU A 71 -4.70 -6.65 4.97
C LEU A 71 -4.80 -6.24 6.45
N MET A 72 -5.53 -6.98 7.28
CA MET A 72 -5.60 -6.74 8.72
C MET A 72 -4.21 -6.87 9.38
N ASN A 73 -3.42 -7.86 8.98
CA ASN A 73 -2.05 -8.05 9.47
C ASN A 73 -1.12 -6.85 9.20
N LEU A 74 -1.45 -5.99 8.23
CA LEU A 74 -0.67 -4.79 7.93
C LEU A 74 -0.98 -3.61 8.85
N VAL A 75 -2.22 -3.50 9.36
CA VAL A 75 -2.70 -2.26 9.99
C VAL A 75 -3.38 -2.46 11.35
N CYS A 76 -3.92 -3.66 11.62
CA CYS A 76 -4.63 -3.94 12.87
C CYS A 76 -3.69 -4.46 13.96
N THR A 77 -4.13 -4.38 15.22
CA THR A 77 -3.41 -4.98 16.35
C THR A 77 -3.56 -6.50 16.37
N ALA A 78 -2.60 -7.21 16.97
CA ALA A 78 -2.65 -8.67 17.09
C ALA A 78 -3.92 -9.16 17.80
N ASP A 79 -4.36 -8.47 18.85
CA ASP A 79 -5.57 -8.81 19.60
C ASP A 79 -6.84 -8.71 18.74
N THR A 80 -6.91 -7.67 17.89
CA THR A 80 -8.02 -7.50 16.94
C THR A 80 -8.06 -8.63 15.92
N ILE A 81 -6.91 -9.00 15.38
CA ILE A 81 -6.78 -10.09 14.41
C ILE A 81 -7.20 -11.40 15.05
N GLN A 82 -6.66 -11.72 16.23
CA GLN A 82 -6.96 -12.94 16.97
C GLN A 82 -8.46 -13.07 17.24
N LYS A 83 -9.12 -11.98 17.69
CA LYS A 83 -10.58 -11.96 17.91
C LYS A 83 -11.35 -12.39 16.65
N PHE A 84 -11.04 -11.80 15.49
CA PHE A 84 -11.76 -12.13 14.25
C PHE A 84 -11.39 -13.53 13.72
N GLU A 85 -10.17 -14.03 13.98
CA GLU A 85 -9.79 -15.40 13.73
C GLU A 85 -10.62 -16.40 14.56
N GLU A 86 -10.79 -16.12 15.84
CA GLU A 86 -11.63 -16.93 16.74
C GLU A 86 -13.08 -16.87 16.31
N ASP A 87 -13.61 -15.71 15.95
CA ASP A 87 -14.98 -15.54 15.45
C ASP A 87 -15.18 -16.33 14.14
N TYR A 88 -14.20 -16.32 13.24
CA TYR A 88 -14.25 -17.12 12.00
C TYR A 88 -14.27 -18.61 12.32
N ASN A 89 -13.35 -19.08 13.14
CA ASN A 89 -13.21 -20.50 13.49
C ASN A 89 -14.43 -21.05 14.24
N ASN A 90 -15.16 -20.18 14.96
CA ASN A 90 -16.37 -20.53 15.69
C ASN A 90 -17.66 -20.32 14.89
N CYS A 91 -17.59 -19.93 13.60
CA CYS A 91 -18.74 -19.61 12.76
C CYS A 91 -19.61 -18.45 13.29
N THR A 92 -19.01 -17.53 14.05
CA THR A 92 -19.68 -16.36 14.64
C THR A 92 -19.30 -15.05 13.98
N ILE A 93 -18.46 -15.11 12.96
CA ILE A 93 -17.92 -13.92 12.29
C ILE A 93 -19.01 -13.07 11.66
N ARG A 94 -18.91 -11.76 11.88
CA ARG A 94 -19.72 -10.74 11.20
C ARG A 94 -18.81 -9.92 10.30
N TYR A 95 -18.81 -10.22 9.00
CA TYR A 95 -17.96 -9.50 8.04
C TYR A 95 -18.22 -7.99 7.98
N GLY A 96 -19.43 -7.54 8.32
CA GLY A 96 -19.70 -6.12 8.45
C GLY A 96 -18.87 -5.45 9.54
N ASP A 97 -18.69 -6.10 10.68
CA ASP A 97 -17.92 -5.58 11.81
C ASP A 97 -16.40 -5.69 11.53
N LEU A 98 -15.96 -6.81 10.93
CA LEU A 98 -14.59 -6.99 10.47
C LEU A 98 -14.19 -5.89 9.48
N LYS A 99 -15.02 -5.63 8.46
CA LYS A 99 -14.75 -4.60 7.45
C LYS A 99 -14.75 -3.19 8.05
N LYS A 100 -15.63 -2.90 8.99
CA LYS A 100 -15.64 -1.61 9.71
C LYS A 100 -14.34 -1.42 10.48
N GLN A 101 -13.90 -2.44 11.24
CA GLN A 101 -12.67 -2.37 11.98
C GLN A 101 -11.47 -2.17 11.04
N LEU A 102 -11.35 -2.99 10.00
CA LEU A 102 -10.29 -2.84 8.99
C LEU A 102 -10.30 -1.45 8.35
N ALA A 103 -11.48 -0.90 8.05
CA ALA A 103 -11.60 0.43 7.45
C ALA A 103 -11.07 1.53 8.37
N GLU A 104 -11.39 1.50 9.66
CA GLU A 104 -10.90 2.51 10.62
C GLU A 104 -9.39 2.37 10.84
N ASP A 105 -8.87 1.16 10.98
CA ASP A 105 -7.44 0.93 11.14
C ASP A 105 -6.65 1.36 9.89
N MET A 106 -7.21 1.11 8.69
CA MET A 106 -6.64 1.56 7.43
C MET A 106 -6.65 3.09 7.31
N VAL A 107 -7.72 3.77 7.73
CA VAL A 107 -7.78 5.23 7.80
C VAL A 107 -6.70 5.76 8.74
N ASN A 108 -6.59 5.20 9.94
CA ASN A 108 -5.60 5.60 10.93
C ASN A 108 -4.16 5.40 10.42
N PHE A 109 -3.93 4.37 9.62
CA PHE A 109 -2.63 4.10 9.01
C PHE A 109 -2.30 5.06 7.86
N ILE A 110 -3.26 5.35 6.99
CA ILE A 110 -3.05 6.16 5.78
C ILE A 110 -3.08 7.65 6.07
N ALA A 111 -3.93 8.14 6.98
CA ALA A 111 -4.12 9.57 7.23
C ALA A 111 -2.83 10.33 7.56
N PRO A 112 -1.92 9.83 8.44
CA PRO A 112 -0.66 10.53 8.70
C PRO A 112 0.24 10.66 7.47
N ILE A 113 0.22 9.67 6.58
CA ILE A 113 1.00 9.68 5.33
C ILE A 113 0.41 10.72 4.38
N ARG A 114 -0.91 10.69 4.18
CA ARG A 114 -1.63 11.65 3.34
C ARG A 114 -1.41 13.08 3.81
N ASN A 115 -1.56 13.35 5.10
CA ASN A 115 -1.37 14.68 5.67
C ASN A 115 0.05 15.23 5.42
N LYS A 116 1.07 14.37 5.50
CA LYS A 116 2.45 14.75 5.13
C LYS A 116 2.58 15.05 3.65
N VAL A 117 1.97 14.26 2.77
CA VAL A 117 1.97 14.51 1.33
C VAL A 117 1.28 15.83 1.01
N GLU A 118 0.12 16.10 1.60
CA GLU A 118 -0.61 17.37 1.43
C GLU A 118 0.20 18.58 1.92
N ALA A 119 0.86 18.45 3.08
CA ALA A 119 1.73 19.51 3.59
C ALA A 119 2.91 19.82 2.64
N ILE A 120 3.53 18.79 2.04
CA ILE A 120 4.61 18.97 1.06
C ILE A 120 4.09 19.58 -0.24
N LEU A 121 2.91 19.16 -0.71
CA LEU A 121 2.30 19.71 -1.93
C LEU A 121 1.89 21.17 -1.78
N ASN A 122 1.52 21.60 -0.56
CA ASN A 122 1.19 22.98 -0.26
C ASN A 122 2.44 23.87 -0.08
N ASP A 123 3.63 23.31 0.08
CA ASP A 123 4.92 24.00 0.11
C ASP A 123 5.59 23.91 -1.27
N GLU A 124 5.03 24.64 -2.24
CA GLU A 124 5.55 24.64 -3.62
C GLU A 124 7.01 25.07 -3.71
N GLU A 125 7.42 26.04 -2.88
CA GLU A 125 8.79 26.55 -2.92
C GLU A 125 9.78 25.54 -2.36
N GLY A 126 9.46 24.90 -1.24
CA GLY A 126 10.26 23.79 -0.69
C GLY A 126 10.36 22.63 -1.67
N LEU A 127 9.25 22.28 -2.35
CA LEU A 127 9.24 21.24 -3.36
C LEU A 127 10.15 21.57 -4.55
N LYS A 128 10.10 22.81 -5.07
CA LYS A 128 10.99 23.30 -6.14
C LYS A 128 12.46 23.18 -5.75
N GLN A 129 12.81 23.60 -4.53
CA GLN A 129 14.19 23.50 -4.03
C GLN A 129 14.69 22.06 -3.95
N ILE A 130 13.83 21.12 -3.50
CA ILE A 130 14.16 19.69 -3.45
C ILE A 130 14.37 19.15 -4.86
N MET A 131 13.48 19.48 -5.80
CA MET A 131 13.59 19.07 -7.20
C MET A 131 14.86 19.62 -7.85
N GLN A 132 15.20 20.88 -7.63
CA GLN A 132 16.42 21.50 -8.15
C GLN A 132 17.67 20.82 -7.62
N LYS A 133 17.78 20.61 -6.30
CA LYS A 133 18.91 19.88 -5.69
C LYS A 133 19.04 18.45 -6.22
N GLY A 134 17.90 17.78 -6.44
CA GLY A 134 17.85 16.46 -7.04
C GLY A 134 18.36 16.44 -8.48
N ALA A 135 17.92 17.40 -9.29
CA ALA A 135 18.35 17.57 -10.67
C ALA A 135 19.85 17.90 -10.76
N GLU A 136 20.37 18.80 -9.93
CA GLU A 136 21.80 19.13 -9.87
C GLU A 136 22.65 17.89 -9.54
N LYS A 137 22.24 17.10 -8.54
CA LYS A 137 22.93 15.87 -8.15
C LYS A 137 22.88 14.80 -9.25
N ALA A 138 21.74 14.62 -9.90
CA ALA A 138 21.59 13.69 -11.01
C ALA A 138 22.43 14.12 -12.22
N ASN A 139 22.41 15.39 -12.58
CA ASN A 139 23.21 15.94 -13.68
C ASN A 139 24.72 15.79 -13.43
N LYS A 140 25.16 16.04 -12.19
CA LYS A 140 26.58 15.83 -11.84
C LYS A 140 26.99 14.38 -12.08
N SER A 141 26.27 13.42 -11.55
CA SER A 141 26.55 11.99 -11.73
C SER A 141 26.48 11.54 -13.19
N ALA A 142 25.46 12.02 -13.92
CA ALA A 142 25.30 11.72 -15.33
C ALA A 142 26.45 12.28 -16.18
N ASN A 143 26.87 13.52 -15.92
CA ASN A 143 27.97 14.16 -16.65
C ASN A 143 29.31 13.47 -16.41
N GLU A 144 29.58 13.03 -15.16
CA GLU A 144 30.78 12.23 -14.85
C GLU A 144 30.78 10.92 -15.64
N THR A 145 29.67 10.21 -15.68
CA THR A 145 29.54 8.98 -16.47
C THR A 145 29.66 9.24 -17.97
N MET A 146 28.97 10.27 -18.47
CA MET A 146 29.04 10.63 -19.89
C MET A 146 30.45 11.05 -20.35
N LYS A 147 31.19 11.68 -19.46
CA LYS A 147 32.62 11.99 -19.75
C LYS A 147 33.42 10.72 -19.98
N LEU A 148 33.31 9.75 -19.07
CA LEU A 148 34.01 8.46 -19.22
C LEU A 148 33.58 7.70 -20.48
N VAL A 149 32.27 7.70 -20.79
CA VAL A 149 31.77 7.07 -22.01
C VAL A 149 32.33 7.72 -23.27
N ARG A 150 32.32 9.05 -23.34
CA ARG A 150 32.86 9.80 -24.49
C ARG A 150 34.38 9.56 -24.67
N GLU A 151 35.15 9.57 -23.58
CA GLU A 151 36.57 9.24 -23.59
C GLU A 151 36.81 7.83 -24.12
N ALA A 152 36.07 6.84 -23.63
CA ALA A 152 36.19 5.44 -24.05
C ALA A 152 35.79 5.21 -25.53
N MET A 153 34.88 6.01 -26.06
CA MET A 153 34.42 5.95 -27.45
C MET A 153 35.26 6.82 -28.41
N GLY A 154 36.21 7.59 -27.89
CA GLY A 154 36.99 8.55 -28.70
C GLY A 154 36.17 9.74 -29.19
N LEU A 155 35.02 10.02 -28.58
CA LEU A 155 34.09 11.11 -28.92
C LEU A 155 34.39 12.34 -28.05
N ASN A 156 35.54 12.93 -28.22
CA ASN A 156 35.88 14.20 -27.58
C ASN A 156 35.35 15.34 -28.43
N TYR A 157 34.17 15.84 -28.06
CA TYR A 157 33.64 17.11 -28.60
C TYR A 157 34.23 18.26 -27.77
N PHE A 158 34.66 19.28 -28.46
CA PHE A 158 35.30 20.49 -27.96
C PHE A 158 34.44 21.20 -26.91
#